data_1e752d2d9e6c2eb4c46359cbd16fc620
#
_entry.id   1e752d2d9e6c2eb4c46359cbd16fc620
#
_cell.length_a   1.000
_cell.length_b   1.000
_cell.length_c   1.000
_cell.angle_alpha   90.00
_cell.angle_beta   90.00
_cell.angle_gamma   90.00
#
_symmetry.space_group_name_H-M   'P 1'
#
loop_
_entity.id
_entity.type
_entity.pdbx_description
1 polymer ?
#
loop_
_entity_poly.entity_id
_entity_poly.type
_entity_poly.pdbx_seq_one_letter_code
_entity_poly.pdbx_strand_id
1 'polypeptide(L)'
;MLKPGFLFIGLLVALVGCSTTSRRADEAATTGWGPLETTNAAPAESEHVTEGPQVAPPPVNLPEPLRPAAPAVRETWIPVERWARENNFGSLRETSPTPVPTYALTTAQGLLRFQIKSQLAKWNGLDFHLGFEPLLLGGEPFMHTLDLEKNIRPLLHFFAVPTKTNRVIVLDPGHGGKDVGTSSYLGHGSEKEFTLDWARRLAHVLETNGWQVWLTRTSDVDMALSNRVAFAEEHHADVFISLHFNSIAPSLEQAGLETYCLTPTGMPSTIKRGNQDDVSLAFPNNAFDESNYQLALGVHRALLKNVGESDRGVRRARFLGVLRGQNRPAILIEGGYLSNPREARRIADPAFRQKLADAVARALSP
;
A
#
# COMPACT_ATOMS: atom_id res chain seq x y z
N MET A 1 -12.15 63.41 -25.43
CA MET A 1 -10.89 64.16 -25.34
C MET A 1 -9.76 63.23 -24.93
N LEU A 2 -8.79 63.11 -25.81
CA LEU A 2 -7.40 62.71 -25.63
C LEU A 2 -6.99 61.39 -24.92
N LYS A 3 -6.52 60.40 -25.74
CA LYS A 3 -5.40 59.47 -25.47
C LYS A 3 -4.08 60.23 -25.44
N PRO A 4 -3.04 59.76 -24.83
CA PRO A 4 -1.96 59.00 -25.50
C PRO A 4 -1.50 57.79 -24.66
N GLY A 5 -0.89 56.71 -25.12
CA GLY A 5 -0.01 56.40 -26.24
C GLY A 5 1.43 56.20 -25.76
N PHE A 6 2.09 55.10 -26.22
CA PHE A 6 3.51 54.76 -26.13
C PHE A 6 3.88 53.64 -25.16
N LEU A 7 4.76 52.72 -25.39
CA LEU A 7 5.71 52.47 -26.50
C LEU A 7 6.17 51.01 -26.45
N PHE A 8 6.35 50.36 -27.61
CA PHE A 8 7.00 49.09 -27.83
C PHE A 8 8.53 49.27 -27.69
N ILE A 9 9.19 48.33 -27.00
CA ILE A 9 10.59 48.02 -27.30
C ILE A 9 10.71 46.51 -27.39
N GLY A 10 10.94 46.04 -28.59
CA GLY A 10 11.30 44.63 -28.87
C GLY A 10 12.78 44.40 -28.61
N LEU A 11 13.08 43.21 -28.14
CA LEU A 11 14.43 42.67 -28.22
C LEU A 11 14.38 41.25 -28.80
N LEU A 12 14.93 41.14 -29.98
CA LEU A 12 15.12 39.93 -30.78
C LEU A 12 16.39 39.23 -30.26
N VAL A 13 16.34 38.00 -29.82
CA VAL A 13 17.53 37.14 -29.70
C VAL A 13 17.24 35.75 -30.21
N ALA A 14 18.14 35.29 -31.00
CA ALA A 14 18.19 34.22 -31.97
C ALA A 14 17.76 32.83 -31.50
N LEU A 15 17.14 32.11 -32.43
CA LEU A 15 16.98 30.67 -32.52
C LEU A 15 18.34 29.95 -32.62
N VAL A 16 18.60 29.03 -31.71
CA VAL A 16 19.49 27.88 -32.01
C VAL A 16 18.63 26.63 -31.76
N GLY A 17 18.34 25.93 -32.85
CA GLY A 17 17.61 24.67 -32.81
C GLY A 17 18.46 23.56 -32.18
N CYS A 18 17.84 22.81 -31.32
CA CYS A 18 18.28 21.46 -31.00
C CYS A 18 17.03 20.57 -30.91
N SER A 19 16.88 19.71 -31.91
CA SER A 19 15.88 18.68 -31.99
C SER A 19 16.17 17.66 -30.91
N THR A 20 15.29 17.52 -29.91
CA THR A 20 15.28 16.37 -29.01
C THR A 20 13.97 15.63 -29.18
N THR A 21 14.09 14.42 -29.69
CA THR A 21 13.06 13.39 -29.75
C THR A 21 12.40 13.21 -28.39
N SER A 22 11.10 13.45 -28.36
CA SER A 22 10.23 13.13 -27.21
C SER A 22 10.21 11.62 -26.99
N ARG A 23 10.99 11.14 -26.04
CA ARG A 23 10.70 9.86 -25.37
C ARG A 23 9.70 10.14 -24.25
N ARG A 24 8.50 9.57 -24.38
CA ARG A 24 7.57 9.43 -23.25
C ARG A 24 8.32 8.71 -22.13
N ALA A 25 8.55 9.41 -21.03
CA ALA A 25 8.98 8.80 -19.78
C ALA A 25 7.76 8.13 -19.17
N ASP A 26 7.75 6.78 -19.13
CA ASP A 26 6.89 6.04 -18.22
C ASP A 26 7.31 6.42 -16.81
N GLU A 27 6.40 7.10 -16.08
CA GLU A 27 6.60 7.45 -14.68
C GLU A 27 6.56 6.16 -13.83
N ALA A 28 7.73 5.58 -13.61
CA ALA A 28 7.90 4.57 -12.57
C ALA A 28 7.90 5.29 -11.21
N ALA A 29 6.84 5.12 -10.45
CA ALA A 29 6.78 5.55 -9.05
C ALA A 29 7.88 4.83 -8.26
N THR A 30 8.99 5.52 -7.97
CA THR A 30 10.04 5.02 -7.10
C THR A 30 9.64 5.27 -5.66
N THR A 31 9.04 4.28 -5.02
CA THR A 31 8.99 4.25 -3.55
C THR A 31 10.42 4.07 -3.03
N GLY A 32 10.78 4.69 -1.91
CA GLY A 32 12.14 4.75 -1.36
C GLY A 32 12.79 3.43 -0.90
N TRP A 33 12.48 2.33 -1.56
CA TRP A 33 13.07 1.01 -1.32
C TRP A 33 14.31 0.86 -2.19
N GLY A 34 15.50 1.01 -1.62
CA GLY A 34 16.78 0.82 -2.31
C GLY A 34 16.92 -0.59 -2.91
N PRO A 35 17.82 -0.77 -3.89
CA PRO A 35 18.10 -2.08 -4.45
C PRO A 35 18.70 -3.02 -3.39
N LEU A 36 18.23 -4.26 -3.36
CA LEU A 36 18.88 -5.36 -2.61
C LEU A 36 20.21 -5.67 -3.32
N GLU A 37 21.30 -5.03 -2.91
CA GLU A 37 22.66 -5.47 -3.27
C GLU A 37 23.08 -6.58 -2.31
N THR A 38 23.31 -7.77 -2.86
CA THR A 38 24.05 -8.84 -2.22
C THR A 38 25.54 -8.51 -2.31
N THR A 39 26.13 -7.93 -1.28
CA THR A 39 27.59 -7.82 -1.19
C THR A 39 28.13 -8.87 -0.22
N ASN A 40 28.86 -9.84 -0.77
CA ASN A 40 29.84 -10.63 -0.05
C ASN A 40 31.04 -9.73 0.22
N ALA A 41 31.33 -9.41 1.47
CA ALA A 41 32.60 -8.87 1.90
C ALA A 41 33.03 -9.54 3.20
N ALA A 42 34.27 -10.07 3.18
CA ALA A 42 34.92 -10.75 4.29
C ALA A 42 35.33 -9.75 5.41
N PRO A 43 35.51 -10.22 6.65
CA PRO A 43 35.67 -9.36 7.81
C PRO A 43 37.12 -8.88 8.01
N ALA A 44 37.27 -7.63 8.45
CA ALA A 44 38.48 -7.11 9.07
C ALA A 44 38.38 -7.20 10.60
N GLU A 45 39.41 -7.70 11.24
CA GLU A 45 39.57 -7.89 12.69
C GLU A 45 39.67 -6.57 13.44
N SER A 46 38.98 -6.44 14.57
CA SER A 46 39.41 -5.61 15.71
C SER A 46 38.68 -6.02 17.01
N GLU A 47 39.46 -6.28 17.96
CA GLU A 47 39.53 -6.49 19.41
C GLU A 47 38.27 -6.44 20.31
N HIS A 48 38.28 -7.39 21.21
CA HIS A 48 37.48 -7.81 22.34
C HIS A 48 36.69 -6.74 23.14
N VAL A 49 35.38 -6.99 23.23
CA VAL A 49 34.58 -6.87 24.44
C VAL A 49 33.68 -8.09 24.55
N THR A 50 33.80 -8.83 25.65
CA THR A 50 33.10 -10.10 25.93
C THR A 50 31.66 -9.83 26.35
N GLU A 51 30.73 -9.90 25.42
CA GLU A 51 29.33 -10.26 25.68
C GLU A 51 29.07 -11.58 24.99
N GLY A 52 28.42 -12.51 25.71
CA GLY A 52 28.17 -13.85 25.22
C GLY A 52 27.43 -13.88 23.88
N PRO A 53 27.61 -14.95 23.06
CA PRO A 53 27.13 -14.97 21.69
C PRO A 53 25.61 -15.02 21.63
N GLN A 54 24.97 -13.92 21.28
CA GLN A 54 23.66 -13.98 20.66
C GLN A 54 23.87 -14.50 19.24
N VAL A 55 23.72 -15.80 19.09
CA VAL A 55 23.69 -16.46 17.77
C VAL A 55 22.44 -15.93 17.06
N ALA A 56 22.61 -15.09 16.03
CA ALA A 56 21.53 -14.73 15.14
C ALA A 56 20.95 -16.05 14.55
N PRO A 57 19.65 -16.24 14.58
CA PRO A 57 19.05 -17.42 13.96
C PRO A 57 19.45 -17.45 12.49
N PRO A 58 19.70 -18.66 11.90
CA PRO A 58 20.04 -18.78 10.51
C PRO A 58 18.95 -18.13 9.64
N PRO A 59 19.30 -17.59 8.46
CA PRO A 59 18.31 -16.98 7.59
C PRO A 59 17.22 -18.00 7.28
N VAL A 60 15.99 -17.70 7.69
CA VAL A 60 14.82 -18.50 7.34
C VAL A 60 14.63 -18.33 5.83
N ASN A 61 14.86 -19.38 5.06
CA ASN A 61 14.49 -19.36 3.65
C ASN A 61 12.99 -19.14 3.57
N LEU A 62 12.58 -18.02 2.96
CA LEU A 62 11.17 -17.82 2.63
C LEU A 62 10.72 -19.02 1.79
N PRO A 63 9.57 -19.63 2.06
CA PRO A 63 9.08 -20.75 1.29
C PRO A 63 9.04 -20.38 -0.19
N GLU A 64 9.51 -21.28 -1.04
CA GLU A 64 9.40 -21.11 -2.49
C GLU A 64 7.92 -20.92 -2.87
N PRO A 65 7.63 -20.06 -3.87
CA PRO A 65 6.27 -19.85 -4.31
C PRO A 65 5.68 -21.13 -4.87
N LEU A 66 4.52 -21.53 -4.36
CA LEU A 66 3.77 -22.67 -4.86
C LEU A 66 3.19 -22.34 -6.25
N ARG A 67 3.36 -23.22 -7.23
CA ARG A 67 2.65 -23.12 -8.50
C ARG A 67 1.25 -23.74 -8.32
N PRO A 68 0.16 -22.95 -8.37
CA PRO A 68 -1.17 -23.52 -8.27
C PRO A 68 -1.49 -24.39 -9.49
N ALA A 69 -2.29 -25.43 -9.30
CA ALA A 69 -2.86 -26.20 -10.39
C ALA A 69 -3.67 -25.27 -11.30
N ALA A 70 -3.62 -25.50 -12.61
CA ALA A 70 -4.37 -24.71 -13.59
C ALA A 70 -5.87 -24.67 -13.19
N PRO A 71 -6.47 -23.48 -13.04
CA PRO A 71 -7.88 -23.38 -12.67
C PRO A 71 -8.75 -23.96 -13.77
N ALA A 72 -9.87 -24.60 -13.40
CA ALA A 72 -10.95 -24.92 -14.33
C ALA A 72 -11.31 -23.66 -15.13
N VAL A 73 -11.62 -23.80 -16.43
CA VAL A 73 -11.96 -22.67 -17.32
C VAL A 73 -13.16 -21.92 -16.72
N ARG A 74 -12.88 -20.86 -15.99
CA ARG A 74 -13.89 -19.91 -15.51
C ARG A 74 -14.02 -18.79 -16.53
N GLU A 75 -15.21 -18.29 -16.69
CA GLU A 75 -15.44 -17.08 -17.47
C GLU A 75 -14.59 -15.94 -16.91
N THR A 76 -13.72 -15.37 -17.74
CA THR A 76 -12.72 -14.37 -17.30
C THR A 76 -13.36 -13.00 -17.07
N TRP A 77 -14.36 -12.65 -17.89
CA TRP A 77 -15.06 -11.39 -17.85
C TRP A 77 -16.55 -11.61 -17.68
N ILE A 78 -17.17 -10.97 -16.70
CA ILE A 78 -18.56 -11.13 -16.33
C ILE A 78 -19.30 -9.80 -16.53
N PRO A 79 -20.48 -9.79 -17.22
CA PRO A 79 -21.35 -8.63 -17.23
C PRO A 79 -21.72 -8.22 -15.80
N VAL A 80 -21.45 -6.96 -15.44
CA VAL A 80 -21.66 -6.49 -14.05
C VAL A 80 -23.15 -6.56 -13.67
N GLU A 81 -24.06 -6.31 -14.61
CA GLU A 81 -25.51 -6.42 -14.38
C GLU A 81 -25.95 -7.86 -14.10
N ARG A 82 -25.38 -8.85 -14.82
CA ARG A 82 -25.64 -10.27 -14.52
C ARG A 82 -25.16 -10.64 -13.12
N TRP A 83 -23.92 -10.27 -12.79
CA TRP A 83 -23.36 -10.53 -11.47
C TRP A 83 -24.17 -9.87 -10.35
N ALA A 84 -24.65 -8.63 -10.57
CA ALA A 84 -25.49 -7.92 -9.62
C ALA A 84 -26.81 -8.67 -9.36
N ARG A 85 -27.48 -9.16 -10.42
CA ARG A 85 -28.71 -9.95 -10.29
C ARG A 85 -28.50 -11.27 -9.55
N GLU A 86 -27.43 -12.00 -9.87
CA GLU A 86 -27.08 -13.28 -9.23
C GLU A 86 -26.79 -13.12 -7.72
N ASN A 87 -26.37 -11.92 -7.29
CA ASN A 87 -26.09 -11.60 -5.88
C ASN A 87 -27.20 -10.77 -5.19
N ASN A 88 -28.37 -10.61 -5.85
CA ASN A 88 -29.51 -9.85 -5.34
C ASN A 88 -29.19 -8.37 -4.99
N PHE A 89 -28.35 -7.73 -5.80
CA PHE A 89 -28.06 -6.31 -5.67
C PHE A 89 -29.04 -5.47 -6.49
N GLY A 90 -29.03 -4.15 -6.26
CA GLY A 90 -29.79 -3.21 -7.06
C GLY A 90 -29.29 -3.14 -8.50
N SER A 91 -30.09 -2.49 -9.36
CA SER A 91 -29.72 -2.30 -10.76
C SER A 91 -28.46 -1.45 -10.89
N LEU A 92 -27.61 -1.83 -11.83
CA LEU A 92 -26.48 -1.02 -12.26
C LEU A 92 -26.99 0.26 -12.94
N ARG A 93 -26.42 1.40 -12.58
CA ARG A 93 -26.79 2.69 -13.16
C ARG A 93 -25.59 3.35 -13.78
N GLU A 94 -25.71 3.78 -15.01
CA GLU A 94 -24.77 4.71 -15.62
C GLU A 94 -24.95 6.09 -14.98
N THR A 95 -23.86 6.67 -14.43
CA THR A 95 -23.88 7.99 -13.73
C THR A 95 -23.25 9.09 -14.55
N SER A 96 -22.42 8.75 -15.55
CA SER A 96 -21.85 9.69 -16.52
C SER A 96 -21.54 8.95 -17.82
N PRO A 97 -22.12 9.35 -18.96
CA PRO A 97 -21.91 8.66 -20.23
C PRO A 97 -20.63 9.09 -20.98
N THR A 98 -20.11 10.27 -20.70
CA THR A 98 -19.04 10.89 -21.50
C THR A 98 -17.95 11.54 -20.65
N PRO A 99 -16.72 11.60 -21.14
CA PRO A 99 -16.15 10.93 -22.32
C PRO A 99 -15.93 9.43 -22.11
N VAL A 100 -15.91 8.94 -20.85
CA VAL A 100 -15.75 7.54 -20.47
C VAL A 100 -16.84 7.17 -19.47
N PRO A 101 -17.69 6.16 -19.75
CA PRO A 101 -18.81 5.81 -18.89
C PRO A 101 -18.38 5.46 -17.47
N THR A 102 -19.15 5.99 -16.52
CA THR A 102 -19.00 5.68 -15.08
C THR A 102 -20.30 5.03 -14.59
N TYR A 103 -20.17 3.98 -13.82
CA TYR A 103 -21.28 3.19 -13.31
C TYR A 103 -21.32 3.21 -11.79
N ALA A 104 -22.53 3.05 -11.27
CA ALA A 104 -22.79 2.86 -9.84
C ALA A 104 -23.67 1.65 -9.60
N LEU A 105 -23.28 0.80 -8.66
CA LEU A 105 -24.03 -0.36 -8.20
C LEU A 105 -24.30 -0.22 -6.70
N THR A 106 -25.58 -0.20 -6.33
CA THR A 106 -26.01 -0.18 -4.93
C THR A 106 -26.15 -1.60 -4.43
N THR A 107 -25.54 -1.90 -3.27
CA THR A 107 -25.69 -3.16 -2.54
C THR A 107 -26.26 -2.86 -1.14
N ALA A 108 -26.62 -3.90 -0.37
CA ALA A 108 -27.06 -3.73 1.01
C ALA A 108 -25.93 -3.16 1.91
N GLN A 109 -24.65 -3.37 1.55
CA GLN A 109 -23.48 -2.97 2.33
C GLN A 109 -22.89 -1.63 1.90
N GLY A 110 -23.25 -1.15 0.69
CA GLY A 110 -22.70 0.11 0.22
C GLY A 110 -22.86 0.37 -1.28
N LEU A 111 -22.19 1.42 -1.73
CA LEU A 111 -22.22 1.91 -3.09
C LEU A 111 -20.84 1.70 -3.77
N LEU A 112 -20.82 0.82 -4.77
CA LEU A 112 -19.69 0.66 -5.67
C LEU A 112 -19.80 1.68 -6.82
N ARG A 113 -18.72 2.39 -7.11
CA ARG A 113 -18.56 3.20 -8.33
C ARG A 113 -17.30 2.80 -9.07
N PHE A 114 -17.39 2.68 -10.38
CA PHE A 114 -16.26 2.37 -11.24
C PHE A 114 -16.40 3.02 -12.60
N GLN A 115 -15.29 3.23 -13.28
CA GLN A 115 -15.22 3.82 -14.60
C GLN A 115 -14.63 2.81 -15.59
N ILE A 116 -15.14 2.79 -16.79
CA ILE A 116 -14.58 1.98 -17.88
C ILE A 116 -13.14 2.42 -18.17
N LYS A 117 -12.24 1.47 -18.43
CA LYS A 117 -10.80 1.72 -18.69
C LYS A 117 -10.08 2.43 -17.53
N SER A 118 -10.54 2.23 -16.30
CA SER A 118 -9.87 2.76 -15.11
C SER A 118 -9.77 1.69 -14.03
N GLN A 119 -8.59 1.51 -13.50
CA GLN A 119 -8.39 0.66 -12.32
C GLN A 119 -8.89 1.32 -11.04
N LEU A 120 -9.07 2.66 -11.02
CA LEU A 120 -9.58 3.36 -9.84
C LEU A 120 -11.08 3.14 -9.71
N ALA A 121 -11.50 2.59 -8.57
CA ALA A 121 -12.89 2.44 -8.17
C ALA A 121 -13.12 2.99 -6.77
N LYS A 122 -14.38 3.18 -6.39
CA LYS A 122 -14.76 3.71 -5.07
C LYS A 122 -15.79 2.82 -4.38
N TRP A 123 -15.58 2.57 -3.11
CA TRP A 123 -16.55 1.93 -2.22
C TRP A 123 -16.97 2.87 -1.10
N ASN A 124 -18.22 3.30 -1.11
CA ASN A 124 -18.72 4.32 -0.16
C ASN A 124 -17.84 5.58 -0.12
N GLY A 125 -17.29 5.98 -1.28
CA GLY A 125 -16.39 7.12 -1.42
C GLY A 125 -14.92 6.85 -1.17
N LEU A 126 -14.54 5.70 -0.62
CA LEU A 126 -13.16 5.27 -0.40
C LEU A 126 -12.54 4.77 -1.70
N ASP A 127 -11.37 5.25 -2.04
CA ASP A 127 -10.64 4.83 -3.23
C ASP A 127 -10.01 3.44 -3.04
N PHE A 128 -10.10 2.61 -4.07
CA PHE A 128 -9.37 1.34 -4.15
C PHE A 128 -9.05 1.01 -5.61
N HIS A 129 -8.06 0.14 -5.82
CA HIS A 129 -7.60 -0.17 -7.16
C HIS A 129 -7.98 -1.59 -7.55
N LEU A 130 -8.63 -1.71 -8.71
CA LEU A 130 -8.89 -2.97 -9.40
C LEU A 130 -7.58 -3.54 -9.98
N GLY A 131 -7.52 -4.85 -10.15
CA GLY A 131 -6.43 -5.50 -10.88
C GLY A 131 -6.53 -5.29 -12.38
N PHE A 132 -7.76 -5.21 -12.90
CA PHE A 132 -8.06 -5.08 -14.33
C PHE A 132 -8.99 -3.91 -14.58
N GLU A 133 -8.77 -3.19 -15.67
CA GLU A 133 -9.67 -2.11 -16.08
C GLU A 133 -11.00 -2.69 -16.55
N PRO A 134 -12.16 -2.21 -16.06
CA PRO A 134 -13.46 -2.62 -16.55
C PRO A 134 -13.61 -2.33 -18.05
N LEU A 135 -14.26 -3.25 -18.78
CA LEU A 135 -14.49 -3.17 -20.22
C LEU A 135 -15.93 -2.76 -20.52
N LEU A 136 -16.15 -2.16 -21.69
CA LEU A 136 -17.47 -1.96 -22.28
C LEU A 136 -17.57 -2.80 -23.54
N LEU A 137 -18.41 -3.83 -23.55
CA LEU A 137 -18.61 -4.74 -24.68
C LEU A 137 -20.08 -4.72 -25.07
N GLY A 138 -20.36 -4.37 -26.33
CA GLY A 138 -21.75 -4.27 -26.81
C GLY A 138 -22.62 -3.26 -26.06
N GLY A 139 -22.02 -2.25 -25.41
CA GLY A 139 -22.72 -1.28 -24.57
C GLY A 139 -22.95 -1.74 -23.12
N GLU A 140 -22.51 -2.93 -22.75
CA GLU A 140 -22.64 -3.49 -21.40
C GLU A 140 -21.29 -3.47 -20.68
N PRO A 141 -21.20 -3.05 -19.39
CA PRO A 141 -19.98 -3.06 -18.61
C PRO A 141 -19.64 -4.46 -18.08
N PHE A 142 -18.37 -4.84 -18.21
CA PHE A 142 -17.80 -6.10 -17.73
C PHE A 142 -16.70 -5.82 -16.71
N MET A 143 -16.64 -6.67 -15.69
CA MET A 143 -15.53 -6.76 -14.75
C MET A 143 -14.83 -8.13 -14.84
N HIS A 144 -13.53 -8.12 -14.55
CA HIS A 144 -12.77 -9.36 -14.47
C HIS A 144 -13.20 -10.19 -13.25
N THR A 145 -13.33 -11.51 -13.41
CA THR A 145 -13.76 -12.42 -12.34
C THR A 145 -12.93 -12.28 -11.06
N LEU A 146 -11.60 -12.14 -11.19
CA LEU A 146 -10.74 -11.94 -10.03
C LEU A 146 -11.03 -10.63 -9.28
N ASP A 147 -11.40 -9.56 -9.99
CA ASP A 147 -11.80 -8.31 -9.32
C ASP A 147 -13.11 -8.49 -8.55
N LEU A 148 -14.09 -9.17 -9.15
CA LEU A 148 -15.35 -9.47 -8.48
C LEU A 148 -15.14 -10.34 -7.23
N GLU A 149 -14.25 -11.35 -7.30
CA GLU A 149 -13.99 -12.29 -6.21
C GLU A 149 -13.05 -11.73 -5.14
N LYS A 150 -11.99 -11.01 -5.53
CA LYS A 150 -10.89 -10.64 -4.64
C LYS A 150 -10.91 -9.17 -4.19
N ASN A 151 -11.63 -8.31 -4.92
CA ASN A 151 -11.80 -6.89 -4.57
C ASN A 151 -13.24 -6.57 -4.15
N ILE A 152 -14.27 -6.99 -4.91
CA ILE A 152 -15.64 -6.56 -4.64
C ILE A 152 -16.31 -7.45 -3.60
N ARG A 153 -16.24 -8.77 -3.72
CA ARG A 153 -16.86 -9.69 -2.74
C ARG A 153 -16.43 -9.43 -1.30
N PRO A 154 -15.14 -9.19 -0.98
CA PRO A 154 -14.72 -8.84 0.38
C PRO A 154 -15.38 -7.59 0.96
N LEU A 155 -15.79 -6.62 0.12
CA LEU A 155 -16.48 -5.41 0.54
C LEU A 155 -17.91 -5.68 1.06
N LEU A 156 -18.48 -6.80 0.64
CA LEU A 156 -19.86 -7.20 0.99
C LEU A 156 -19.94 -7.93 2.32
N HIS A 157 -18.82 -8.33 2.89
CA HIS A 157 -18.75 -9.02 4.17
C HIS A 157 -18.19 -8.09 5.24
N PHE A 158 -18.67 -8.25 6.47
CA PHE A 158 -18.12 -7.52 7.60
C PHE A 158 -16.73 -8.07 7.93
N PHE A 159 -15.75 -7.17 7.99
CA PHE A 159 -14.45 -7.53 8.54
C PHE A 159 -14.54 -7.61 10.07
N ALA A 160 -14.46 -8.80 10.58
CA ALA A 160 -14.07 -8.98 11.98
C ALA A 160 -12.58 -9.32 12.00
N VAL A 161 -11.77 -8.52 12.70
CA VAL A 161 -10.38 -8.93 12.98
C VAL A 161 -10.48 -10.32 13.62
N PRO A 162 -9.81 -11.36 13.06
CA PRO A 162 -9.85 -12.69 13.65
C PRO A 162 -9.32 -12.61 15.08
N THR A 163 -10.21 -12.60 16.04
CA THR A 163 -9.83 -12.57 17.45
C THR A 163 -9.81 -14.00 17.98
N LYS A 164 -8.64 -14.63 17.92
CA LYS A 164 -8.31 -15.65 18.90
C LYS A 164 -8.27 -14.97 20.28
N THR A 165 -8.40 -15.75 21.33
CA THR A 165 -8.54 -15.27 22.71
C THR A 165 -7.48 -14.28 23.18
N ASN A 166 -6.33 -14.16 22.52
CA ASN A 166 -5.18 -13.39 22.99
C ASN A 166 -4.86 -12.10 22.21
N ARG A 167 -5.52 -11.82 21.06
CA ARG A 167 -5.31 -10.59 20.26
C ARG A 167 -3.84 -10.16 20.15
N VAL A 168 -3.01 -10.99 19.51
CA VAL A 168 -1.58 -10.70 19.32
C VAL A 168 -1.38 -9.95 18.02
N ILE A 169 -0.70 -8.83 18.06
CA ILE A 169 -0.30 -8.07 16.87
C ILE A 169 1.19 -7.83 16.83
N VAL A 170 1.78 -7.98 15.65
CA VAL A 170 3.14 -7.52 15.37
C VAL A 170 3.08 -6.25 14.54
N LEU A 171 3.69 -5.20 15.07
CA LEU A 171 3.95 -3.95 14.38
C LEU A 171 5.37 -3.97 13.86
N ASP A 172 5.52 -3.62 12.59
CA ASP A 172 6.81 -3.59 11.90
C ASP A 172 7.17 -2.14 11.54
N PRO A 173 7.97 -1.43 12.38
CA PRO A 173 8.51 -0.14 11.98
C PRO A 173 9.49 -0.35 10.84
N GLY A 174 9.15 0.10 9.62
CA GLY A 174 9.97 -0.07 8.43
C GLY A 174 11.38 0.46 8.61
N HIS A 175 12.34 -0.11 7.83
CA HIS A 175 13.75 0.28 7.86
C HIS A 175 14.44 0.06 9.21
N GLY A 176 15.62 0.67 9.43
CA GLY A 176 16.40 0.59 10.67
C GLY A 176 17.87 0.35 10.41
N GLY A 177 18.74 0.78 11.33
CA GLY A 177 20.18 0.65 11.24
C GLY A 177 20.76 1.33 9.99
N LYS A 178 21.40 0.56 9.11
CA LYS A 178 21.98 1.08 7.85
C LYS A 178 20.91 1.42 6.80
N ASP A 179 19.78 0.76 6.82
CA ASP A 179 18.63 1.10 5.98
C ASP A 179 17.88 2.28 6.59
N VAL A 180 18.18 3.48 6.13
CA VAL A 180 17.56 4.72 6.63
C VAL A 180 16.15 4.94 6.09
N GLY A 181 15.74 4.20 5.04
CA GLY A 181 14.56 4.52 4.26
C GLY A 181 14.72 5.85 3.52
N THR A 182 13.64 6.58 3.37
CA THR A 182 13.61 7.90 2.75
C THR A 182 14.04 8.99 3.73
N SER A 183 14.92 9.90 3.27
CA SER A 183 15.20 11.15 3.97
C SER A 183 14.06 12.16 3.79
N SER A 184 13.75 12.88 4.87
CA SER A 184 12.73 13.93 4.83
C SER A 184 13.17 15.10 3.95
N TYR A 185 12.22 15.66 3.18
CA TYR A 185 12.41 16.93 2.46
C TYR A 185 12.95 18.07 3.34
N LEU A 186 12.70 18.02 4.63
CA LEU A 186 13.15 19.05 5.59
C LEU A 186 14.68 19.02 5.83
N GLY A 187 15.41 18.06 5.28
CA GLY A 187 16.85 17.90 5.50
C GLY A 187 17.23 17.34 6.89
N HIS A 188 16.24 16.98 7.71
CA HIS A 188 16.42 16.29 8.98
C HIS A 188 15.31 15.29 9.23
N GLY A 189 15.63 14.22 9.96
CA GLY A 189 14.76 13.08 10.17
C GLY A 189 14.71 12.14 8.97
N SER A 190 14.59 10.87 9.25
CA SER A 190 14.53 9.78 8.29
C SER A 190 13.29 8.92 8.51
N GLU A 191 12.91 8.16 7.51
CA GLU A 191 11.74 7.27 7.59
C GLU A 191 11.87 6.30 8.77
N LYS A 192 13.05 5.69 8.98
CA LYS A 192 13.27 4.76 10.09
C LYS A 192 13.00 5.34 11.47
N GLU A 193 13.26 6.64 11.67
CA GLU A 193 12.99 7.33 12.93
C GLU A 193 11.50 7.58 13.13
N PHE A 194 10.83 8.04 12.09
CA PHE A 194 9.41 8.34 12.14
C PHE A 194 8.54 7.08 12.24
N THR A 195 8.91 6.00 11.54
CA THR A 195 8.19 4.72 11.64
C THR A 195 8.32 4.09 13.02
N LEU A 196 9.52 4.19 13.67
CA LEU A 196 9.71 3.69 15.02
C LEU A 196 8.90 4.48 16.04
N ASP A 197 8.88 5.83 15.95
CA ASP A 197 8.07 6.65 16.85
C ASP A 197 6.56 6.36 16.65
N TRP A 198 6.11 6.23 15.40
CA TRP A 198 4.72 5.85 15.10
C TRP A 198 4.37 4.49 15.69
N ALA A 199 5.21 3.47 15.48
CA ALA A 199 4.99 2.12 15.99
C ALA A 199 4.88 2.09 17.54
N ARG A 200 5.75 2.82 18.25
CA ARG A 200 5.71 2.92 19.71
C ARG A 200 4.41 3.57 20.21
N ARG A 201 3.94 4.63 19.53
CA ARG A 201 2.66 5.28 19.86
C ARG A 201 1.49 4.34 19.64
N LEU A 202 1.50 3.65 18.48
CA LEU A 202 0.45 2.68 18.16
C LEU A 202 0.43 1.51 19.14
N ALA A 203 1.61 0.99 19.51
CA ALA A 203 1.72 -0.07 20.51
C ALA A 203 1.06 0.33 21.83
N HIS A 204 1.40 1.51 22.35
CA HIS A 204 0.82 2.02 23.58
C HIS A 204 -0.72 2.09 23.53
N VAL A 205 -1.31 2.60 22.44
CA VAL A 205 -2.77 2.68 22.28
C VAL A 205 -3.39 1.30 22.17
N LEU A 206 -2.77 0.37 21.43
CA LEU A 206 -3.29 -0.99 21.28
C LEU A 206 -3.23 -1.79 22.58
N GLU A 207 -2.15 -1.66 23.34
CA GLU A 207 -2.02 -2.29 24.67
C GLU A 207 -3.13 -1.83 25.63
N THR A 208 -3.46 -0.55 25.64
CA THR A 208 -4.59 -0.03 26.44
C THR A 208 -5.94 -0.56 25.97
N ASN A 209 -6.04 -1.01 24.71
CA ASN A 209 -7.23 -1.64 24.13
C ASN A 209 -7.22 -3.17 24.24
N GLY A 210 -6.31 -3.74 25.03
CA GLY A 210 -6.24 -5.18 25.32
C GLY A 210 -5.54 -6.03 24.25
N TRP A 211 -4.71 -5.44 23.40
CA TRP A 211 -3.84 -6.17 22.50
C TRP A 211 -2.50 -6.53 23.18
N GLN A 212 -2.00 -7.72 22.90
CA GLN A 212 -0.59 -8.05 23.11
C GLN A 212 0.20 -7.57 21.90
N VAL A 213 1.08 -6.59 22.10
CA VAL A 213 1.80 -5.93 20.98
C VAL A 213 3.26 -6.28 21.01
N TRP A 214 3.77 -6.68 19.85
CA TRP A 214 5.20 -6.89 19.62
C TRP A 214 5.68 -5.99 18.49
N LEU A 215 6.88 -5.41 18.65
CA LEU A 215 7.53 -4.62 17.63
C LEU A 215 8.69 -5.40 17.05
N THR A 216 8.81 -5.49 15.71
CA THR A 216 9.95 -6.17 15.06
C THR A 216 11.28 -5.54 15.46
N ARG A 217 11.31 -4.25 15.73
CA ARG A 217 12.44 -3.55 16.35
C ARG A 217 11.96 -2.50 17.34
N THR A 218 12.69 -2.35 18.44
CA THR A 218 12.43 -1.33 19.49
C THR A 218 13.49 -0.24 19.52
N SER A 219 14.56 -0.37 18.69
CA SER A 219 15.67 0.58 18.57
C SER A 219 16.05 0.76 17.09
N ASP A 220 17.09 1.53 16.81
CA ASP A 220 17.64 1.75 15.49
C ASP A 220 18.60 0.62 15.10
N VAL A 221 18.06 -0.52 14.69
CA VAL A 221 18.81 -1.73 14.29
C VAL A 221 18.37 -2.22 12.93
N ASP A 222 19.29 -2.82 12.18
CA ASP A 222 18.97 -3.52 10.93
C ASP A 222 18.16 -4.78 11.21
N MET A 223 17.15 -5.02 10.40
CA MET A 223 16.41 -6.28 10.41
C MET A 223 16.02 -6.70 8.98
N ALA A 224 16.51 -7.84 8.56
CA ALA A 224 16.19 -8.41 7.25
C ALA A 224 14.68 -8.68 7.12
N LEU A 225 14.12 -8.58 5.89
CA LEU A 225 12.70 -8.80 5.65
C LEU A 225 12.24 -10.19 6.11
N SER A 226 13.06 -11.23 5.88
CA SER A 226 12.79 -12.60 6.36
C SER A 226 12.69 -12.69 7.88
N ASN A 227 13.54 -11.95 8.61
CA ASN A 227 13.52 -11.94 10.07
C ASN A 227 12.26 -11.24 10.61
N ARG A 228 11.75 -10.20 9.92
CA ARG A 228 10.47 -9.55 10.28
C ARG A 228 9.29 -10.52 10.14
N VAL A 229 9.32 -11.36 9.09
CA VAL A 229 8.31 -12.43 8.89
C VAL A 229 8.43 -13.49 9.98
N ALA A 230 9.67 -14.00 10.23
CA ALA A 230 9.93 -15.01 11.26
C ALA A 230 9.55 -14.53 12.66
N PHE A 231 9.81 -13.25 12.98
CA PHE A 231 9.43 -12.64 14.24
C PHE A 231 7.90 -12.69 14.48
N ALA A 232 7.11 -12.39 13.45
CA ALA A 232 5.66 -12.49 13.57
C ALA A 232 5.18 -13.94 13.75
N GLU A 233 5.88 -14.92 13.15
CA GLU A 233 5.59 -16.34 13.32
C GLU A 233 5.93 -16.81 14.75
N GLU A 234 7.10 -16.46 15.25
CA GLU A 234 7.58 -16.81 16.59
C GLU A 234 6.61 -16.29 17.70
N HIS A 235 6.07 -15.08 17.51
CA HIS A 235 5.14 -14.48 18.45
C HIS A 235 3.67 -14.89 18.23
N HIS A 236 3.41 -15.83 17.30
CA HIS A 236 2.06 -16.30 16.97
C HIS A 236 1.06 -15.17 16.71
N ALA A 237 1.50 -14.12 16.00
CA ALA A 237 0.68 -12.96 15.75
C ALA A 237 -0.60 -13.30 14.99
N ASP A 238 -1.73 -12.69 15.38
CA ASP A 238 -2.99 -12.78 14.67
C ASP A 238 -3.06 -11.78 13.51
N VAL A 239 -2.29 -10.66 13.61
CA VAL A 239 -2.22 -9.59 12.61
C VAL A 239 -0.79 -9.08 12.51
N PHE A 240 -0.36 -8.72 11.28
CA PHE A 240 0.90 -8.04 11.01
C PHE A 240 0.65 -6.71 10.29
N ILE A 241 1.23 -5.62 10.80
CA ILE A 241 1.13 -4.29 10.19
C ILE A 241 2.53 -3.67 10.07
N SER A 242 2.97 -3.44 8.82
CA SER A 242 4.19 -2.71 8.52
C SER A 242 3.89 -1.22 8.32
N LEU A 243 4.70 -0.35 8.93
CA LEU A 243 4.51 1.10 8.96
C LEU A 243 5.63 1.78 8.18
N HIS A 244 5.25 2.63 7.23
CA HIS A 244 6.15 3.32 6.31
C HIS A 244 5.72 4.75 6.03
N PHE A 245 6.61 5.53 5.43
CA PHE A 245 6.34 6.83 4.82
C PHE A 245 6.94 6.88 3.42
N ASN A 246 6.12 7.14 2.44
CA ASN A 246 6.44 7.07 1.03
C ASN A 246 7.38 8.20 0.56
N SER A 247 7.95 8.01 -0.63
CA SER A 247 8.72 9.03 -1.34
C SER A 247 8.69 8.80 -2.85
N ILE A 248 8.61 9.86 -3.62
CA ILE A 248 8.80 9.86 -5.09
C ILE A 248 9.75 11.01 -5.47
N ALA A 249 10.94 11.01 -4.89
CA ALA A 249 11.95 11.98 -5.29
C ALA A 249 12.38 11.74 -6.75
N PRO A 250 12.56 12.80 -7.58
CA PRO A 250 12.54 14.21 -7.20
C PRO A 250 11.16 14.89 -7.20
N SER A 251 10.06 14.18 -7.46
CA SER A 251 8.72 14.79 -7.43
C SER A 251 8.34 15.19 -6.00
N LEU A 252 7.93 16.46 -5.84
CA LEU A 252 7.50 17.04 -4.58
C LEU A 252 5.97 17.15 -4.44
N GLU A 253 5.23 16.79 -5.49
CA GLU A 253 3.78 17.02 -5.55
C GLU A 253 2.97 15.85 -4.98
N GLN A 254 3.56 14.64 -4.99
CA GLN A 254 2.87 13.47 -4.50
C GLN A 254 2.59 13.57 -3.01
N ALA A 255 1.36 13.31 -2.63
CA ALA A 255 0.86 13.42 -1.27
C ALA A 255 -0.30 12.46 -1.03
N GLY A 256 -0.53 12.08 0.23
CA GLY A 256 -1.68 11.29 0.65
C GLY A 256 -1.32 9.93 1.23
N LEU A 257 -2.36 9.24 1.67
CA LEU A 257 -2.25 7.95 2.34
C LEU A 257 -2.45 6.80 1.34
N GLU A 258 -1.64 5.77 1.45
CA GLU A 258 -1.80 4.49 0.74
C GLU A 258 -1.79 3.33 1.73
N THR A 259 -2.57 2.30 1.47
CA THR A 259 -2.50 1.06 2.22
C THR A 259 -2.36 -0.11 1.27
N TYR A 260 -1.38 -0.96 1.52
CA TYR A 260 -1.04 -2.06 0.65
C TYR A 260 -1.37 -3.40 1.29
N CYS A 261 -1.86 -4.32 0.46
CA CYS A 261 -1.89 -5.74 0.77
C CYS A 261 -1.28 -6.56 -0.37
N LEU A 262 -1.02 -7.84 -0.13
CA LEU A 262 -0.44 -8.70 -1.16
C LEU A 262 -1.40 -8.87 -2.34
N THR A 263 -0.84 -8.90 -3.55
CA THR A 263 -1.61 -9.18 -4.77
C THR A 263 -2.01 -10.65 -4.84
N PRO A 264 -3.29 -10.97 -5.06
CA PRO A 264 -3.76 -12.34 -5.29
C PRO A 264 -3.08 -13.00 -6.49
N THR A 265 -2.93 -14.32 -6.45
CA THR A 265 -2.45 -15.10 -7.59
C THR A 265 -3.37 -14.91 -8.80
N GLY A 266 -2.80 -14.75 -9.98
CA GLY A 266 -3.51 -14.51 -11.23
C GLY A 266 -3.90 -13.03 -11.49
N MET A 267 -3.78 -12.16 -10.50
CA MET A 267 -4.08 -10.73 -10.62
C MET A 267 -2.80 -9.92 -10.82
N PRO A 268 -2.75 -8.91 -11.71
CA PRO A 268 -1.61 -8.00 -11.77
C PRO A 268 -1.58 -7.08 -10.54
N SER A 269 -0.39 -6.70 -10.11
CA SER A 269 -0.22 -5.68 -9.07
C SER A 269 -0.66 -4.31 -9.59
N THR A 270 -1.25 -3.50 -8.72
CA THR A 270 -1.67 -2.12 -9.06
C THR A 270 -0.47 -1.17 -9.12
N ILE A 271 0.64 -1.56 -8.49
CA ILE A 271 1.95 -0.94 -8.63
C ILE A 271 2.96 -2.02 -8.99
N LYS A 272 3.76 -1.77 -10.03
CA LYS A 272 4.78 -2.68 -10.52
C LYS A 272 6.16 -2.11 -10.23
N ARG A 273 7.10 -2.98 -9.85
CA ARG A 273 8.49 -2.65 -9.66
C ARG A 273 9.33 -3.53 -10.58
N GLY A 274 9.75 -2.99 -11.73
CA GLY A 274 10.48 -3.74 -12.73
C GLY A 274 9.74 -5.02 -13.15
N ASN A 275 10.46 -6.14 -13.25
CA ASN A 275 9.91 -7.45 -13.66
C ASN A 275 9.37 -8.32 -12.50
N GLN A 276 9.12 -7.75 -11.32
CA GLN A 276 8.76 -8.50 -10.13
C GLN A 276 7.26 -8.81 -9.98
N ASP A 277 6.49 -8.77 -11.06
CA ASP A 277 5.04 -9.02 -11.03
C ASP A 277 4.65 -10.28 -11.83
N ASP A 278 5.28 -11.42 -11.54
CA ASP A 278 4.83 -12.69 -12.07
C ASP A 278 3.50 -13.09 -11.41
N VAL A 279 2.42 -12.98 -12.18
CA VAL A 279 1.05 -13.23 -11.71
C VAL A 279 0.79 -14.68 -11.34
N SER A 280 1.62 -15.62 -11.82
CA SER A 280 1.47 -17.05 -11.53
C SER A 280 1.98 -17.45 -10.14
N LEU A 281 2.78 -16.60 -9.50
CA LEU A 281 3.35 -16.90 -8.19
C LEU A 281 2.31 -16.78 -7.08
N ALA A 282 2.25 -17.81 -6.26
CA ALA A 282 1.48 -17.85 -5.02
C ALA A 282 2.42 -17.82 -3.81
N PHE A 283 2.05 -17.06 -2.80
CA PHE A 283 2.79 -16.91 -1.56
C PHE A 283 1.91 -17.34 -0.37
N PRO A 284 2.50 -17.70 0.79
CA PRO A 284 1.73 -18.07 1.97
C PRO A 284 0.63 -17.07 2.33
N ASN A 285 0.90 -15.79 2.20
CA ASN A 285 -0.07 -14.74 2.53
C ASN A 285 -1.28 -14.66 1.57
N ASN A 286 -1.23 -15.30 0.39
CA ASN A 286 -2.41 -15.40 -0.48
C ASN A 286 -3.54 -16.25 0.11
N ALA A 287 -3.26 -17.08 1.12
CA ALA A 287 -4.31 -17.76 1.89
C ALA A 287 -5.22 -16.76 2.65
N PHE A 288 -4.78 -15.53 2.84
CA PHE A 288 -5.47 -14.47 3.58
C PHE A 288 -5.95 -13.31 2.68
N ASP A 289 -6.05 -13.50 1.36
CA ASP A 289 -6.40 -12.43 0.40
C ASP A 289 -7.61 -11.59 0.84
N GLU A 290 -8.69 -12.24 1.30
CA GLU A 290 -9.90 -11.57 1.75
C GLU A 290 -9.65 -10.75 3.03
N SER A 291 -9.07 -11.38 4.05
CA SER A 291 -8.78 -10.72 5.33
C SER A 291 -7.76 -9.60 5.20
N ASN A 292 -6.74 -9.76 4.35
CA ASN A 292 -5.78 -8.71 4.02
C ASN A 292 -6.48 -7.47 3.45
N TYR A 293 -7.40 -7.71 2.51
CA TYR A 293 -8.08 -6.62 1.82
C TYR A 293 -9.07 -5.90 2.73
N GLN A 294 -9.83 -6.64 3.51
CA GLN A 294 -10.77 -6.09 4.49
C GLN A 294 -10.03 -5.27 5.56
N LEU A 295 -8.91 -5.81 6.09
CA LEU A 295 -8.05 -5.10 7.04
C LEU A 295 -7.51 -3.80 6.44
N ALA A 296 -6.99 -3.86 5.19
CA ALA A 296 -6.47 -2.70 4.49
C ALA A 296 -7.54 -1.61 4.33
N LEU A 297 -8.75 -1.97 3.91
CA LEU A 297 -9.87 -1.02 3.73
C LEU A 297 -10.34 -0.42 5.05
N GLY A 298 -10.44 -1.24 6.10
CA GLY A 298 -10.85 -0.78 7.43
C GLY A 298 -9.87 0.24 8.00
N VAL A 299 -8.57 -0.09 7.95
CA VAL A 299 -7.49 0.78 8.42
C VAL A 299 -7.38 2.04 7.55
N HIS A 300 -7.42 1.91 6.23
CA HIS A 300 -7.32 3.05 5.32
C HIS A 300 -8.47 4.05 5.52
N ARG A 301 -9.70 3.56 5.66
CA ARG A 301 -10.87 4.39 5.97
C ARG A 301 -10.71 5.13 7.30
N ALA A 302 -10.22 4.47 8.32
CA ALA A 302 -10.01 5.08 9.64
C ALA A 302 -8.91 6.16 9.57
N LEU A 303 -7.83 5.92 8.84
CA LEU A 303 -6.78 6.90 8.61
C LEU A 303 -7.34 8.16 7.92
N LEU A 304 -8.01 8.02 6.79
CA LEU A 304 -8.59 9.15 6.06
C LEU A 304 -9.55 9.98 6.92
N LYS A 305 -10.42 9.28 7.68
CA LYS A 305 -11.41 9.95 8.54
C LYS A 305 -10.77 10.79 9.66
N ASN A 306 -9.64 10.33 10.21
CA ASN A 306 -9.03 10.94 11.40
C ASN A 306 -7.87 11.88 11.09
N VAL A 307 -7.20 11.71 9.95
CA VAL A 307 -5.97 12.43 9.62
C VAL A 307 -6.22 13.56 8.62
N GLY A 308 -7.20 13.40 7.72
CA GLY A 308 -7.59 14.45 6.75
C GLY A 308 -6.55 14.63 5.64
N GLU A 309 -5.87 13.55 5.22
CA GLU A 309 -5.00 13.54 4.05
C GLU A 309 -5.73 13.10 2.78
N SER A 310 -5.07 13.29 1.63
CA SER A 310 -5.58 12.82 0.34
C SER A 310 -5.68 11.31 0.31
N ASP A 311 -6.76 10.80 -0.28
CA ASP A 311 -6.99 9.39 -0.53
C ASP A 311 -6.23 8.95 -1.78
N ARG A 312 -5.28 8.03 -1.64
CA ARG A 312 -4.58 7.38 -2.76
C ARG A 312 -4.97 5.91 -2.90
N GLY A 313 -5.86 5.46 -2.05
CA GLY A 313 -6.53 4.18 -2.13
C GLY A 313 -5.80 3.00 -1.48
N VAL A 314 -6.56 1.92 -1.41
CA VAL A 314 -6.02 0.60 -1.12
C VAL A 314 -5.46 -0.01 -2.39
N ARG A 315 -4.21 -0.49 -2.31
CA ARG A 315 -3.42 -0.99 -3.42
C ARG A 315 -2.93 -2.42 -3.18
N ARG A 316 -2.55 -3.05 -4.27
CA ARG A 316 -2.02 -4.41 -4.23
C ARG A 316 -0.62 -4.45 -4.84
N ALA A 317 0.33 -5.05 -4.12
CA ALA A 317 1.70 -5.16 -4.60
C ALA A 317 2.31 -6.51 -4.22
N ARG A 318 2.88 -7.22 -5.23
CA ARG A 318 3.50 -8.53 -5.04
C ARG A 318 4.95 -8.44 -4.60
N PHE A 319 5.63 -7.32 -4.84
CA PHE A 319 7.03 -7.12 -4.47
C PHE A 319 7.28 -6.90 -2.96
N LEU A 320 6.23 -6.71 -2.15
CA LEU A 320 6.36 -6.43 -0.71
C LEU A 320 6.84 -7.66 0.07
N GLY A 321 8.15 -7.76 0.28
CA GLY A 321 8.80 -8.92 0.89
C GLY A 321 8.30 -9.26 2.28
N VAL A 322 7.99 -8.24 3.11
CA VAL A 322 7.47 -8.43 4.47
C VAL A 322 6.07 -9.04 4.52
N LEU A 323 5.29 -8.93 3.42
CA LEU A 323 3.94 -9.49 3.36
C LEU A 323 3.91 -10.90 2.80
N ARG A 324 4.80 -11.24 1.83
CA ARG A 324 4.76 -12.51 1.09
C ARG A 324 4.73 -13.75 1.98
N GLY A 325 5.57 -13.76 3.01
CA GLY A 325 5.75 -14.90 3.90
C GLY A 325 4.81 -14.96 5.09
N GLN A 326 3.92 -13.99 5.26
CA GLN A 326 3.02 -13.95 6.42
C GLN A 326 1.95 -15.05 6.36
N ASN A 327 1.74 -15.76 7.48
CA ASN A 327 0.68 -16.76 7.66
C ASN A 327 -0.49 -16.19 8.48
N ARG A 328 -0.84 -14.93 8.23
CA ARG A 328 -1.87 -14.15 8.92
C ARG A 328 -2.31 -12.97 8.07
N PRO A 329 -3.42 -12.30 8.37
CA PRO A 329 -3.75 -11.02 7.77
C PRO A 329 -2.60 -10.02 7.93
N ALA A 330 -2.16 -9.42 6.81
CA ALA A 330 -0.99 -8.57 6.77
C ALA A 330 -1.16 -7.41 5.80
N ILE A 331 -0.79 -6.20 6.25
CA ILE A 331 -0.83 -4.98 5.45
C ILE A 331 0.42 -4.13 5.68
N LEU A 332 0.68 -3.23 4.71
CA LEU A 332 1.67 -2.16 4.85
C LEU A 332 0.96 -0.82 4.66
N ILE A 333 1.28 0.14 5.52
CA ILE A 333 0.68 1.47 5.51
C ILE A 333 1.76 2.51 5.17
N GLU A 334 1.48 3.32 4.16
CA GLU A 334 2.23 4.52 3.83
C GLU A 334 1.51 5.73 4.43
N GLY A 335 2.05 6.29 5.51
CA GLY A 335 1.43 7.33 6.32
C GLY A 335 1.57 8.75 5.75
N GLY A 336 1.94 8.89 4.47
CA GLY A 336 2.21 10.14 3.76
C GLY A 336 3.57 10.12 3.08
N TYR A 337 3.93 11.23 2.42
CA TYR A 337 5.12 11.36 1.59
C TYR A 337 6.19 12.26 2.22
N LEU A 338 7.33 11.70 2.59
CA LEU A 338 8.49 12.45 3.10
C LEU A 338 9.14 13.34 2.04
N SER A 339 8.95 13.05 0.75
CA SER A 339 9.37 13.93 -0.36
C SER A 339 8.49 15.16 -0.52
N ASN A 340 7.25 15.16 0.00
CA ASN A 340 6.35 16.30 -0.10
C ASN A 340 6.61 17.32 1.03
N PRO A 341 6.86 18.62 0.73
CA PRO A 341 7.21 19.62 1.75
C PRO A 341 6.15 19.81 2.84
N ARG A 342 4.86 19.71 2.48
CA ARG A 342 3.75 19.86 3.42
C ARG A 342 3.65 18.65 4.33
N GLU A 343 3.67 17.45 3.74
CA GLU A 343 3.52 16.19 4.51
C GLU A 343 4.75 15.91 5.35
N ALA A 344 5.96 16.20 4.86
CA ALA A 344 7.18 16.09 5.66
C ALA A 344 7.11 16.90 6.97
N ARG A 345 6.56 18.14 6.92
CA ARG A 345 6.34 18.93 8.15
C ARG A 345 5.34 18.28 9.09
N ARG A 346 4.26 17.72 8.56
CA ARG A 346 3.26 17.00 9.36
C ARG A 346 3.83 15.73 9.95
N ILE A 347 4.55 14.93 9.16
CA ILE A 347 5.20 13.69 9.63
C ILE A 347 6.23 13.99 10.71
N ALA A 348 6.97 15.10 10.62
CA ALA A 348 7.90 15.54 11.66
C ALA A 348 7.19 15.93 12.98
N ASP A 349 5.90 16.30 12.94
CA ASP A 349 5.11 16.61 14.14
C ASP A 349 4.70 15.31 14.88
N PRO A 350 5.12 15.12 16.13
CA PRO A 350 4.69 13.99 16.95
C PRO A 350 3.17 13.87 17.11
N ALA A 351 2.45 14.98 17.11
CA ALA A 351 0.99 14.98 17.22
C ALA A 351 0.30 14.37 15.97
N PHE A 352 0.90 14.55 14.80
CA PHE A 352 0.43 13.92 13.58
C PHE A 352 0.63 12.39 13.61
N ARG A 353 1.81 11.92 14.05
CA ARG A 353 2.08 10.48 14.21
C ARG A 353 1.18 9.85 15.29
N GLN A 354 0.79 10.61 16.32
CA GLN A 354 -0.21 10.16 17.30
C GLN A 354 -1.58 9.98 16.62
N LYS A 355 -2.02 10.93 15.77
CA LYS A 355 -3.29 10.79 15.03
C LYS A 355 -3.29 9.57 14.11
N LEU A 356 -2.16 9.27 13.45
CA LEU A 356 -2.01 8.05 12.67
C LEU A 356 -2.17 6.79 13.56
N ALA A 357 -1.53 6.77 14.73
CA ALA A 357 -1.62 5.68 15.69
C ALA A 357 -3.06 5.47 16.19
N ASP A 358 -3.73 6.53 16.62
CA ASP A 358 -5.12 6.50 17.08
C ASP A 358 -6.08 6.00 16.00
N ALA A 359 -5.83 6.40 14.73
CA ALA A 359 -6.66 5.98 13.62
C ALA A 359 -6.54 4.48 13.34
N VAL A 360 -5.32 3.94 13.32
CA VAL A 360 -5.09 2.50 13.15
C VAL A 360 -5.69 1.70 14.31
N ALA A 361 -5.47 2.16 15.55
CA ALA A 361 -6.01 1.48 16.72
C ALA A 361 -7.54 1.43 16.71
N ARG A 362 -8.23 2.49 16.28
CA ARG A 362 -9.71 2.51 16.12
C ARG A 362 -10.20 1.50 15.10
N ALA A 363 -9.46 1.29 14.01
CA ALA A 363 -9.83 0.30 12.99
C ALA A 363 -9.74 -1.14 13.50
N LEU A 364 -8.90 -1.37 14.53
CA LEU A 364 -8.66 -2.68 15.14
C LEU A 364 -9.50 -2.89 16.42
N SER A 365 -10.25 -1.88 16.85
CA SER A 365 -11.19 -2.00 17.95
C SER A 365 -12.47 -2.70 17.51
N PRO A 366 -13.09 -3.53 18.37
CA PRO A 366 -14.34 -4.24 18.06
C PRO A 366 -15.52 -3.32 17.80
#